data_dfaa6bcc40ec5d816dd052c640c149f6
#
_entry.id   dfaa6bcc40ec5d816dd052c640c149f6
#
_cell.length_a   1.000
_cell.length_b   1.000
_cell.length_c   1.000
_cell.angle_alpha   90.00
_cell.angle_beta   90.00
_cell.angle_gamma   90.00
#
_symmetry.space_group_name_H-M   'P 1'
#
loop_
_entity.id
_entity.type
_entity.pdbx_description
1 polymer ?
#
loop_
_entity_poly.entity_id
_entity_poly.type
_entity_poly.pdbx_seq_one_letter_code
_entity_poly.pdbx_strand_id
1 'polypeptide(L)'
;MVTLVVAGRHPVFGHIEGHAKGKPGTDEAPHMVLSELGRQVMEEEARKISRFYPMAEVWRICIMPVHIHLLIRISEPLPEGKHLGSIVRGFKTGCSRAWWALSPGEPGGKAPGTAAGKAPRTATPAAVPEASPSGSLRPVLFEKGYHDRIINRPGMLENIKRYMAENPLRARIRQECPKLMERQLHLWIGGREYAAFGNLFLLKYPQKEQVFFHRRDAATGLPTEATEAYQQERQRLLLMAEEGTVLVTPGISKGESLIVSAAPDAQLPLILLQKEPIGEYWKPSQHRFYACAAGHLLILAPWQNEGHSDYARFHHLNDLAKEICAANEMRIVDYDRLKELTHSHSAE
;
A
#
# COMPACT_ATOMS: atom_id res chain seq x y z
N MET A 1 2.14 -6.58 -15.27
CA MET A 1 2.69 -5.29 -14.76
C MET A 1 4.02 -5.57 -14.09
N VAL A 2 5.04 -4.79 -14.42
CA VAL A 2 6.39 -4.87 -13.84
C VAL A 2 6.61 -3.62 -12.98
N THR A 3 7.28 -3.77 -11.85
CA THR A 3 7.68 -2.65 -10.97
C THR A 3 9.18 -2.70 -10.74
N LEU A 4 9.84 -1.58 -10.99
CA LEU A 4 11.27 -1.37 -10.80
C LEU A 4 11.49 -0.30 -9.75
N VAL A 5 12.30 -0.58 -8.74
CA VAL A 5 12.58 0.34 -7.63
C VAL A 5 13.99 0.88 -7.76
N VAL A 6 14.16 2.18 -7.52
CA VAL A 6 15.47 2.84 -7.49
C VAL A 6 16.24 2.39 -6.24
N ALA A 7 17.51 2.05 -6.41
CA ALA A 7 18.38 1.68 -5.30
C ALA A 7 18.47 2.82 -4.28
N GLY A 8 18.29 2.49 -3.00
CA GLY A 8 18.26 3.48 -1.93
C GLY A 8 17.06 4.42 -1.96
N ARG A 9 16.08 4.19 -2.87
CA ARG A 9 14.85 5.00 -3.01
C ARG A 9 15.09 6.50 -3.18
N HIS A 10 16.18 6.88 -3.84
CA HIS A 10 16.44 8.29 -4.18
C HIS A 10 15.52 8.77 -5.30
N PRO A 11 14.98 9.99 -5.23
CA PRO A 11 14.02 10.52 -6.22
C PRO A 11 14.74 11.02 -7.48
N VAL A 12 15.22 10.11 -8.33
CA VAL A 12 16.00 10.43 -9.53
C VAL A 12 15.15 10.78 -10.76
N PHE A 13 13.89 10.34 -10.78
CA PHE A 13 13.01 10.52 -11.94
C PHE A 13 12.17 11.80 -11.91
N GLY A 14 12.25 12.60 -10.85
CA GLY A 14 11.50 13.82 -10.67
C GLY A 14 10.82 13.90 -9.30
N HIS A 15 9.77 14.72 -9.23
CA HIS A 15 9.01 14.95 -7.99
C HIS A 15 7.51 15.05 -8.29
N ILE A 16 6.69 15.09 -7.23
CA ILE A 16 5.25 15.23 -7.34
C ILE A 16 4.87 16.65 -6.96
N GLU A 17 4.12 17.33 -7.83
CA GLU A 17 3.48 18.61 -7.56
C GLU A 17 1.98 18.45 -7.36
N GLY A 18 1.30 19.53 -6.95
CA GLY A 18 -0.13 19.55 -6.63
C GLY A 18 -0.44 19.12 -5.20
N HIS A 19 -1.73 19.10 -4.85
CA HIS A 19 -2.27 18.81 -3.51
C HIS A 19 -3.24 17.63 -3.55
N ALA A 20 -3.33 16.85 -2.47
CA ALA A 20 -4.24 15.70 -2.40
C ALA A 20 -5.72 16.07 -2.65
N LYS A 21 -6.12 17.31 -2.32
CA LYS A 21 -7.46 17.87 -2.56
C LYS A 21 -7.57 18.67 -3.86
N GLY A 22 -6.52 18.76 -4.67
CA GLY A 22 -6.51 19.46 -5.95
C GLY A 22 -7.53 18.85 -6.91
N LYS A 23 -8.24 19.71 -7.67
CA LYS A 23 -9.29 19.28 -8.59
C LYS A 23 -8.71 18.42 -9.72
N PRO A 24 -9.21 17.20 -9.97
CA PRO A 24 -8.74 16.36 -11.05
C PRO A 24 -8.77 17.10 -12.41
N GLY A 25 -7.68 16.96 -13.19
CA GLY A 25 -7.53 17.61 -14.49
C GLY A 25 -7.04 19.05 -14.45
N THR A 26 -6.66 19.57 -13.30
CA THR A 26 -5.99 20.88 -13.14
C THR A 26 -4.55 20.69 -12.66
N ASP A 27 -3.72 21.73 -12.76
CA ASP A 27 -2.34 21.72 -12.25
C ASP A 27 -2.27 21.60 -10.71
N GLU A 28 -3.38 21.86 -10.02
CA GLU A 28 -3.48 21.65 -8.59
C GLU A 28 -3.58 20.15 -8.21
N ALA A 29 -4.05 19.30 -9.14
CA ALA A 29 -4.11 17.86 -8.90
C ALA A 29 -2.70 17.26 -8.83
N PRO A 30 -2.47 16.25 -7.97
CA PRO A 30 -1.18 15.59 -7.87
C PRO A 30 -0.72 14.99 -9.19
N HIS A 31 0.41 15.44 -9.69
CA HIS A 31 1.02 14.97 -10.94
C HIS A 31 2.53 14.86 -10.82
N MET A 32 3.14 14.11 -11.73
CA MET A 32 4.60 13.95 -11.81
C MET A 32 5.22 15.06 -12.64
N VAL A 33 6.17 15.77 -12.09
CA VAL A 33 7.12 16.62 -12.80
C VAL A 33 8.38 15.80 -13.02
N LEU A 34 8.61 15.38 -14.27
CA LEU A 34 9.73 14.51 -14.62
C LEU A 34 11.05 15.28 -14.65
N SER A 35 12.10 14.66 -14.09
CA SER A 35 13.48 15.08 -14.32
C SER A 35 13.88 14.82 -15.77
N GLU A 36 15.07 15.29 -16.19
CA GLU A 36 15.62 14.96 -17.51
C GLU A 36 15.74 13.46 -17.72
N LEU A 37 16.22 12.73 -16.72
CA LEU A 37 16.24 11.26 -16.75
C LEU A 37 14.84 10.68 -16.91
N GLY A 38 13.85 11.19 -16.15
CA GLY A 38 12.46 10.74 -16.24
C GLY A 38 11.88 10.92 -17.62
N ARG A 39 12.13 12.05 -18.28
CA ARG A 39 11.71 12.32 -19.67
C ARG A 39 12.37 11.36 -20.66
N GLN A 40 13.69 11.22 -20.58
CA GLN A 40 14.43 10.30 -21.45
C GLN A 40 13.96 8.85 -21.31
N VAL A 41 13.67 8.39 -20.07
CA VAL A 41 13.15 7.05 -19.83
C VAL A 41 11.76 6.88 -20.45
N MET A 42 10.88 7.88 -20.33
CA MET A 42 9.54 7.84 -20.88
C MET A 42 9.53 7.84 -22.42
N GLU A 43 10.34 8.69 -23.01
CA GLU A 43 10.30 8.96 -24.45
C GLU A 43 11.13 7.98 -25.26
N GLU A 44 12.29 7.56 -24.73
CA GLU A 44 13.24 6.74 -25.47
C GLU A 44 13.33 5.32 -24.97
N GLU A 45 13.62 5.10 -23.67
CA GLU A 45 13.92 3.77 -23.17
C GLU A 45 12.70 2.84 -23.20
N ALA A 46 11.51 3.37 -22.90
CA ALA A 46 10.28 2.59 -22.98
C ALA A 46 9.98 2.13 -24.42
N ARG A 47 10.24 2.96 -25.43
CA ARG A 47 10.03 2.63 -26.85
C ARG A 47 11.02 1.57 -27.34
N LYS A 48 12.21 1.48 -26.77
CA LYS A 48 13.22 0.47 -27.14
C LYS A 48 12.72 -0.95 -26.86
N ILE A 49 11.82 -1.14 -25.89
CA ILE A 49 11.25 -2.46 -25.59
C ILE A 49 10.59 -3.05 -26.85
N SER A 50 9.64 -2.32 -27.46
CA SER A 50 8.93 -2.79 -28.67
C SER A 50 9.85 -2.85 -29.90
N ARG A 51 10.88 -2.01 -29.93
CA ARG A 51 11.88 -2.06 -31.01
C ARG A 51 12.71 -3.34 -31.01
N PHE A 52 13.14 -3.81 -29.82
CA PHE A 52 13.93 -5.03 -29.68
C PHE A 52 13.08 -6.30 -29.58
N TYR A 53 11.84 -6.16 -29.10
CA TYR A 53 10.87 -7.23 -28.94
C TYR A 53 9.54 -6.79 -29.54
N PRO A 54 9.33 -6.93 -30.87
CA PRO A 54 8.11 -6.45 -31.55
C PRO A 54 6.81 -7.03 -30.97
N MET A 55 6.87 -8.23 -30.38
CA MET A 55 5.76 -8.88 -29.70
C MET A 55 5.50 -8.33 -28.29
N ALA A 56 6.38 -7.48 -27.76
CA ALA A 56 6.24 -6.88 -26.44
C ALA A 56 5.92 -5.38 -26.57
N GLU A 57 4.70 -5.01 -26.24
CA GLU A 57 4.19 -3.64 -26.31
C GLU A 57 4.06 -3.05 -24.89
N VAL A 58 4.57 -1.84 -24.70
CA VAL A 58 4.36 -1.08 -23.46
C VAL A 58 3.03 -0.33 -23.56
N TRP A 59 1.99 -0.89 -22.96
CA TRP A 59 0.66 -0.27 -22.96
C TRP A 59 0.56 0.97 -22.06
N ARG A 60 1.30 0.95 -20.97
CA ARG A 60 1.36 2.09 -20.06
C ARG A 60 2.67 2.08 -19.28
N ILE A 61 3.22 3.26 -19.07
CA ILE A 61 4.30 3.54 -18.15
C ILE A 61 3.82 4.53 -17.10
N CYS A 62 4.20 4.30 -15.84
CA CYS A 62 4.01 5.26 -14.77
C CYS A 62 5.36 5.44 -14.09
N ILE A 63 5.95 6.61 -14.26
CA ILE A 63 7.22 7.00 -13.64
C ILE A 63 6.91 7.77 -12.37
N MET A 64 7.44 7.30 -11.26
CA MET A 64 7.35 7.91 -9.94
C MET A 64 8.74 8.33 -9.48
N PRO A 65 8.89 9.20 -8.49
CA PRO A 65 10.22 9.68 -8.09
C PRO A 65 11.24 8.59 -7.85
N VAL A 66 10.83 7.47 -7.24
CA VAL A 66 11.68 6.38 -6.74
C VAL A 66 11.41 5.01 -7.37
N HIS A 67 10.49 4.92 -8.34
CA HIS A 67 10.16 3.65 -9.00
C HIS A 67 9.43 3.85 -10.32
N ILE A 68 9.39 2.81 -11.13
CA ILE A 68 8.69 2.78 -12.43
C ILE A 68 7.74 1.59 -12.46
N HIS A 69 6.54 1.80 -12.94
CA HIS A 69 5.62 0.73 -13.34
C HIS A 69 5.53 0.65 -14.86
N LEU A 70 5.67 -0.55 -15.40
CA LEU A 70 5.48 -0.87 -16.81
C LEU A 70 4.33 -1.86 -16.96
N LEU A 71 3.33 -1.51 -17.75
CA LEU A 71 2.30 -2.42 -18.19
C LEU A 71 2.66 -2.92 -19.58
N ILE A 72 3.15 -4.15 -19.66
CA ILE A 72 3.64 -4.75 -20.89
C ILE A 72 2.64 -5.83 -21.34
N ARG A 73 2.21 -5.77 -22.60
CA ARG A 73 1.50 -6.83 -23.29
C ARG A 73 2.52 -7.63 -24.09
N ILE A 74 2.41 -8.95 -24.03
CA ILE A 74 3.16 -9.88 -24.90
C ILE A 74 2.11 -10.59 -25.76
N SER A 75 2.14 -10.34 -27.07
CA SER A 75 1.13 -10.85 -28.02
C SER A 75 1.47 -12.25 -28.53
N GLU A 76 2.75 -12.61 -28.55
CA GLU A 76 3.27 -13.88 -29.05
C GLU A 76 4.40 -14.39 -28.14
N PRO A 77 4.71 -15.68 -28.14
CA PRO A 77 5.83 -16.22 -27.38
C PRO A 77 7.13 -15.46 -27.68
N LEU A 78 7.90 -15.20 -26.64
CA LEU A 78 9.23 -14.60 -26.82
C LEU A 78 10.17 -15.59 -27.53
N PRO A 79 11.19 -15.10 -28.26
CA PRO A 79 12.19 -15.94 -28.90
C PRO A 79 12.83 -16.93 -27.90
N GLU A 80 13.32 -18.06 -28.42
CA GLU A 80 13.95 -19.08 -27.59
C GLU A 80 15.06 -18.52 -26.69
N GLY A 81 15.10 -18.92 -25.44
CA GLY A 81 16.01 -18.42 -24.41
C GLY A 81 15.73 -17.00 -23.92
N LYS A 82 14.65 -16.35 -24.40
CA LYS A 82 14.20 -15.04 -23.89
C LYS A 82 12.96 -15.18 -23.01
N HIS A 83 12.91 -14.36 -21.98
CA HIS A 83 11.81 -14.30 -21.03
C HIS A 83 11.60 -12.85 -20.56
N LEU A 84 10.57 -12.57 -19.79
CA LEU A 84 10.24 -11.23 -19.28
C LEU A 84 11.46 -10.57 -18.62
N GLY A 85 12.26 -11.30 -17.85
CA GLY A 85 13.49 -10.81 -17.24
C GLY A 85 14.55 -10.33 -18.23
N SER A 86 14.56 -10.87 -19.48
CA SER A 86 15.46 -10.38 -20.54
C SER A 86 15.05 -8.98 -20.99
N ILE A 87 13.75 -8.73 -21.17
CA ILE A 87 13.18 -7.42 -21.49
C ILE A 87 13.50 -6.41 -20.37
N VAL A 88 13.19 -6.80 -19.13
CA VAL A 88 13.42 -5.96 -17.94
C VAL A 88 14.90 -5.62 -17.77
N ARG A 89 15.81 -6.57 -17.98
CA ARG A 89 17.25 -6.34 -17.93
C ARG A 89 17.69 -5.32 -18.98
N GLY A 90 17.22 -5.47 -20.22
CA GLY A 90 17.51 -4.51 -21.30
C GLY A 90 17.05 -3.10 -20.95
N PHE A 91 15.83 -2.96 -20.48
CA PHE A 91 15.27 -1.67 -20.04
C PHE A 91 16.06 -1.05 -18.88
N LYS A 92 16.36 -1.83 -17.81
CA LYS A 92 17.18 -1.34 -16.69
C LYS A 92 18.57 -0.89 -17.14
N THR A 93 19.19 -1.61 -18.08
CA THR A 93 20.51 -1.25 -18.64
C THR A 93 20.42 0.06 -19.42
N GLY A 94 19.39 0.25 -20.23
CA GLY A 94 19.15 1.50 -20.95
C GLY A 94 18.99 2.68 -20.00
N CYS A 95 18.10 2.58 -19.01
CA CYS A 95 17.90 3.61 -17.99
C CYS A 95 19.19 3.94 -17.22
N SER A 96 19.99 2.92 -16.86
CA SER A 96 21.26 3.15 -16.15
C SER A 96 22.28 3.89 -17.01
N ARG A 97 22.35 3.57 -18.30
CA ARG A 97 23.22 4.30 -19.25
C ARG A 97 22.79 5.76 -19.40
N ALA A 98 21.49 6.02 -19.53
CA ALA A 98 20.94 7.37 -19.58
C ALA A 98 21.28 8.15 -18.30
N TRP A 99 21.10 7.53 -17.14
CA TRP A 99 21.45 8.15 -15.85
C TRP A 99 22.94 8.51 -15.76
N TRP A 100 23.83 7.60 -16.13
CA TRP A 100 25.27 7.87 -16.12
C TRP A 100 25.69 8.96 -17.13
N ALA A 101 24.99 9.06 -18.26
CA ALA A 101 25.25 10.11 -19.24
C ALA A 101 24.85 11.50 -18.74
N LEU A 102 23.79 11.58 -17.94
CA LEU A 102 23.33 12.83 -17.33
C LEU A 102 24.12 13.23 -16.07
N SER A 103 24.94 12.32 -15.54
CA SER A 103 25.81 12.55 -14.38
C SER A 103 27.29 12.43 -14.79
N PRO A 104 27.82 13.31 -15.65
CA PRO A 104 29.22 13.26 -16.07
C PRO A 104 30.10 13.89 -15.00
N GLY A 105 30.34 13.21 -13.88
CA GLY A 105 31.18 13.70 -12.82
C GLY A 105 31.50 12.63 -11.81
N GLU A 106 32.81 12.29 -11.73
CA GLU A 106 33.56 11.48 -10.77
C GLU A 106 33.07 10.07 -10.44
N PRO A 107 33.93 9.08 -10.50
CA PRO A 107 33.74 7.79 -9.85
C PRO A 107 33.73 8.03 -8.33
N GLY A 108 32.55 8.18 -7.73
CA GLY A 108 32.34 8.45 -6.31
C GLY A 108 31.53 9.68 -5.97
N GLY A 109 31.05 10.48 -6.93
CA GLY A 109 30.25 11.69 -6.70
C GLY A 109 28.86 11.38 -6.17
N LYS A 110 28.46 12.05 -5.07
CA LYS A 110 27.09 12.11 -4.55
C LYS A 110 26.14 12.56 -5.65
N ALA A 111 24.95 11.93 -5.75
CA ALA A 111 23.86 12.38 -6.61
C ALA A 111 23.63 13.89 -6.43
N PRO A 112 23.33 14.67 -7.52
CA PRO A 112 23.03 16.08 -7.40
C PRO A 112 21.86 16.28 -6.45
N GLY A 113 22.13 16.90 -5.31
CA GLY A 113 21.14 17.16 -4.26
C GLY A 113 20.21 18.28 -4.69
N THR A 114 18.96 17.98 -4.84
CA THR A 114 17.91 18.97 -4.69
C THR A 114 17.77 19.34 -3.22
N ALA A 115 17.59 20.63 -2.94
CA ALA A 115 17.56 21.20 -1.60
C ALA A 115 16.69 20.43 -0.60
N ALA A 116 17.26 20.20 0.56
CA ALA A 116 16.74 19.32 1.60
C ALA A 116 15.49 19.90 2.28
N GLY A 117 14.38 19.21 2.10
CA GLY A 117 13.35 19.13 3.14
C GLY A 117 13.75 18.01 4.11
N LYS A 118 13.94 18.33 5.39
CA LYS A 118 14.25 17.35 6.43
C LYS A 118 13.12 16.31 6.55
N ALA A 119 13.38 15.09 6.09
CA ALA A 119 12.56 13.92 6.43
C ALA A 119 13.08 13.29 7.73
N PRO A 120 12.21 12.78 8.61
CA PRO A 120 12.62 12.11 9.84
C PRO A 120 13.33 10.80 9.53
N ARG A 121 14.46 10.60 10.20
CA ARG A 121 15.34 9.44 10.09
C ARG A 121 14.74 8.29 10.89
N THR A 122 14.25 7.27 10.21
CA THR A 122 14.25 5.88 10.71
C THR A 122 14.61 4.98 9.53
N ALA A 123 15.87 4.67 9.38
CA ALA A 123 16.34 3.65 8.43
C ALA A 123 17.40 2.81 9.14
N THR A 124 17.09 1.55 9.30
CA THR A 124 17.98 0.44 9.65
C THR A 124 19.17 0.38 8.68
N PRO A 125 20.40 0.06 9.11
CA PRO A 125 21.57 0.05 8.25
C PRO A 125 21.43 -1.03 7.17
N ALA A 126 21.39 -0.61 5.92
CA ALA A 126 21.37 -1.49 4.75
C ALA A 126 22.69 -2.21 4.59
N ALA A 127 22.60 -3.51 4.31
CA ALA A 127 23.72 -4.37 3.94
C ALA A 127 24.57 -3.76 2.82
N VAL A 128 25.87 -3.92 2.92
CA VAL A 128 26.89 -3.51 1.96
C VAL A 128 26.55 -4.12 0.58
N PRO A 129 26.48 -3.34 -0.51
CA PRO A 129 26.22 -3.90 -1.84
C PRO A 129 27.41 -4.74 -2.31
N GLU A 130 27.16 -6.02 -2.61
CA GLU A 130 28.13 -6.87 -3.28
C GLU A 130 28.58 -6.26 -4.61
N ALA A 131 29.87 -6.18 -4.79
CA ALA A 131 30.52 -5.67 -6.00
C ALA A 131 30.16 -6.52 -7.23
N SER A 132 29.68 -5.88 -8.29
CA SER A 132 29.57 -6.54 -9.61
C SER A 132 30.95 -6.92 -10.16
N PRO A 133 31.09 -8.06 -10.86
CA PRO A 133 32.39 -8.59 -11.29
C PRO A 133 32.97 -7.92 -12.54
N SER A 134 32.77 -6.65 -12.76
CA SER A 134 33.51 -5.88 -13.75
C SER A 134 33.80 -4.50 -13.19
N GLY A 135 35.07 -4.25 -12.93
CA GLY A 135 35.77 -3.14 -12.31
C GLY A 135 35.37 -1.69 -12.63
N SER A 136 34.10 -1.33 -12.70
CA SER A 136 33.62 0.05 -12.77
C SER A 136 32.80 0.37 -11.53
N LEU A 137 33.30 1.31 -10.74
CA LEU A 137 32.68 1.91 -9.56
C LEU A 137 31.42 2.75 -9.86
N ARG A 138 30.67 2.42 -10.93
CA ARG A 138 29.46 3.17 -11.30
C ARG A 138 28.31 2.80 -10.38
N PRO A 139 27.60 3.78 -9.80
CA PRO A 139 26.50 3.52 -8.89
C PRO A 139 25.35 2.79 -9.60
N VAL A 140 24.66 1.94 -8.86
CA VAL A 140 23.54 1.13 -9.37
C VAL A 140 22.24 1.95 -9.30
N LEU A 141 21.54 2.09 -10.43
CA LEU A 141 20.29 2.85 -10.49
C LEU A 141 19.11 2.12 -9.85
N PHE A 142 18.96 0.83 -10.07
CA PHE A 142 17.82 0.05 -9.60
C PHE A 142 18.23 -1.02 -8.60
N GLU A 143 17.34 -1.34 -7.67
CA GLU A 143 17.47 -2.50 -6.80
C GLU A 143 17.64 -3.80 -7.62
N LYS A 144 18.21 -4.85 -7.00
CA LYS A 144 18.35 -6.17 -7.61
C LYS A 144 16.95 -6.77 -7.84
N GLY A 145 16.74 -7.36 -9.02
CA GLY A 145 15.45 -7.96 -9.36
C GLY A 145 14.39 -6.96 -9.83
N TYR A 146 13.14 -7.38 -9.79
CA TYR A 146 11.94 -6.61 -10.09
C TYR A 146 10.73 -7.34 -9.51
N HIS A 147 9.62 -6.65 -9.33
CA HIS A 147 8.35 -7.27 -8.99
C HIS A 147 7.47 -7.32 -10.22
N ASP A 148 6.84 -8.45 -10.48
CA ASP A 148 5.89 -8.59 -11.57
C ASP A 148 4.55 -9.13 -11.10
N ARG A 149 3.53 -8.87 -11.91
CA ARG A 149 2.18 -9.36 -11.70
C ARG A 149 1.53 -9.67 -13.04
N ILE A 150 1.16 -10.93 -13.23
CA ILE A 150 0.42 -11.39 -14.39
C ILE A 150 -1.05 -10.95 -14.24
N ILE A 151 -1.64 -10.47 -15.34
CA ILE A 151 -3.03 -10.05 -15.41
C ILE A 151 -3.82 -11.19 -16.03
N ASN A 152 -4.55 -11.94 -15.22
CA ASN A 152 -5.24 -13.17 -15.62
C ASN A 152 -6.70 -13.23 -15.17
N ARG A 153 -7.26 -12.13 -14.65
CA ARG A 153 -8.66 -12.08 -14.18
C ARG A 153 -9.41 -10.92 -14.81
N PRO A 154 -10.71 -11.07 -15.12
CA PRO A 154 -11.56 -9.96 -15.57
C PRO A 154 -11.47 -8.75 -14.62
N GLY A 155 -11.46 -7.54 -15.17
CA GLY A 155 -11.38 -6.28 -14.41
C GLY A 155 -10.00 -5.94 -13.83
N MET A 156 -9.05 -6.88 -13.80
CA MET A 156 -7.72 -6.64 -13.22
C MET A 156 -6.91 -5.62 -14.05
N LEU A 157 -7.06 -5.63 -15.36
CA LEU A 157 -6.39 -4.68 -16.25
C LEU A 157 -6.82 -3.24 -15.94
N GLU A 158 -8.13 -3.00 -15.85
CA GLU A 158 -8.66 -1.66 -15.57
C GLU A 158 -8.28 -1.19 -14.16
N ASN A 159 -8.29 -2.09 -13.18
CA ASN A 159 -7.82 -1.77 -11.84
C ASN A 159 -6.33 -1.38 -11.82
N ILE A 160 -5.48 -2.04 -12.59
CA ILE A 160 -4.06 -1.71 -12.70
C ILE A 160 -3.86 -0.38 -13.42
N LYS A 161 -4.57 -0.13 -14.52
CA LYS A 161 -4.51 1.15 -15.24
C LYS A 161 -4.91 2.32 -14.33
N ARG A 162 -5.99 2.15 -13.56
CA ARG A 162 -6.45 3.14 -12.58
C ARG A 162 -5.42 3.34 -11.47
N TYR A 163 -4.90 2.25 -10.89
CA TYR A 163 -3.82 2.30 -9.90
C TYR A 163 -2.61 3.09 -10.42
N MET A 164 -2.17 2.85 -11.65
CA MET A 164 -1.04 3.58 -12.25
C MET A 164 -1.37 5.06 -12.45
N ALA A 165 -2.60 5.40 -12.84
CA ALA A 165 -3.04 6.79 -13.00
C ALA A 165 -3.09 7.54 -11.66
N GLU A 166 -3.49 6.88 -10.59
CA GLU A 166 -3.65 7.46 -9.26
C GLU A 166 -2.36 7.46 -8.42
N ASN A 167 -1.27 6.91 -8.92
CA ASN A 167 -0.02 6.83 -8.14
C ASN A 167 0.47 8.18 -7.61
N PRO A 168 0.48 9.29 -8.39
CA PRO A 168 0.86 10.60 -7.88
C PRO A 168 -0.05 11.05 -6.72
N LEU A 169 -1.36 10.92 -6.87
CA LEU A 169 -2.34 11.24 -5.82
C LEU A 169 -2.09 10.41 -4.56
N ARG A 170 -1.92 9.09 -4.71
CA ARG A 170 -1.67 8.18 -3.56
C ARG A 170 -0.36 8.50 -2.84
N ALA A 171 0.66 8.93 -3.57
CA ALA A 171 1.92 9.35 -2.97
C ALA A 171 1.77 10.69 -2.24
N ARG A 172 1.06 11.65 -2.83
CA ARG A 172 0.78 12.94 -2.18
C ARG A 172 -0.06 12.79 -0.90
N ILE A 173 -1.11 11.98 -0.92
CA ILE A 173 -1.90 11.65 0.27
C ILE A 173 -1.01 11.13 1.41
N ARG A 174 -0.07 10.21 1.11
CA ARG A 174 0.85 9.70 2.15
C ARG A 174 1.77 10.77 2.71
N GLN A 175 2.16 11.74 1.89
CA GLN A 175 2.99 12.87 2.33
C GLN A 175 2.21 13.88 3.17
N GLU A 176 0.97 14.18 2.79
CA GLU A 176 0.13 15.17 3.47
C GLU A 176 -0.55 14.61 4.73
N CYS A 177 -0.89 13.31 4.73
CA CYS A 177 -1.61 12.66 5.82
C CYS A 177 -0.84 11.44 6.37
N PRO A 178 0.42 11.58 6.82
CA PRO A 178 1.23 10.44 7.22
C PRO A 178 0.61 9.63 8.35
N LYS A 179 -0.03 10.27 9.34
CA LYS A 179 -0.66 9.61 10.49
C LYS A 179 -1.89 8.76 10.11
N LEU A 180 -2.59 9.12 9.03
CA LEU A 180 -3.72 8.34 8.51
C LEU A 180 -3.28 7.19 7.61
N MET A 181 -2.00 7.18 7.22
CA MET A 181 -1.38 6.15 6.39
C MET A 181 -0.32 5.36 7.17
N GLU A 182 -0.33 5.48 8.47
CA GLU A 182 0.61 4.81 9.36
C GLU A 182 0.33 3.31 9.42
N ARG A 183 1.40 2.52 9.47
CA ARG A 183 1.36 1.10 9.73
C ARG A 183 2.01 0.85 11.08
N GLN A 184 1.24 0.22 11.96
CA GLN A 184 1.73 -0.27 13.24
C GLN A 184 1.71 -1.79 13.21
N LEU A 185 2.88 -2.42 13.33
CA LEU A 185 2.98 -3.87 13.31
C LEU A 185 2.76 -4.49 14.70
N HIS A 186 2.98 -3.71 15.76
CA HIS A 186 2.92 -4.17 17.15
C HIS A 186 2.03 -3.24 17.98
N LEU A 187 0.72 -3.39 17.82
CA LEU A 187 -0.30 -2.64 18.55
C LEU A 187 -1.01 -3.57 19.53
N TRP A 188 -0.98 -3.24 20.80
CA TRP A 188 -1.66 -3.99 21.85
C TRP A 188 -3.00 -3.35 22.19
N ILE A 189 -4.08 -4.13 22.13
CA ILE A 189 -5.45 -3.73 22.46
C ILE A 189 -6.03 -4.84 23.34
N GLY A 190 -6.50 -4.53 24.56
CA GLY A 190 -7.11 -5.50 25.44
C GLY A 190 -6.22 -6.71 25.78
N GLY A 191 -4.89 -6.52 25.80
CA GLY A 191 -3.93 -7.59 26.07
C GLY A 191 -3.57 -8.48 24.89
N ARG A 192 -4.05 -8.18 23.68
CA ARG A 192 -3.73 -8.90 22.42
C ARG A 192 -2.97 -8.02 21.44
N GLU A 193 -2.10 -8.64 20.66
CA GLU A 193 -1.29 -7.95 19.67
C GLU A 193 -1.93 -7.97 18.29
N TYR A 194 -1.91 -6.80 17.62
CA TYR A 194 -2.44 -6.59 16.28
C TYR A 194 -1.43 -5.88 15.41
N ALA A 195 -1.51 -6.14 14.11
CA ALA A 195 -1.00 -5.24 13.10
C ALA A 195 -2.13 -4.32 12.64
N ALA A 196 -1.82 -3.04 12.44
CA ALA A 196 -2.80 -2.00 12.12
C ALA A 196 -2.38 -1.16 10.91
N PHE A 197 -3.36 -0.65 10.17
CA PHE A 197 -3.16 0.34 9.12
C PHE A 197 -4.33 1.32 9.07
N GLY A 198 -4.06 2.62 9.07
CA GLY A 198 -5.05 3.68 8.96
C GLY A 198 -5.16 4.55 10.20
N ASN A 199 -6.34 5.08 10.47
CA ASN A 199 -6.55 6.04 11.54
C ASN A 199 -6.63 5.40 12.94
N LEU A 200 -5.51 5.37 13.66
CA LEU A 200 -5.44 4.85 15.03
C LEU A 200 -6.29 5.64 16.05
N PHE A 201 -6.66 6.89 15.74
CA PHE A 201 -7.49 7.68 16.65
C PHE A 201 -8.90 7.08 16.83
N LEU A 202 -9.39 6.28 15.87
CA LEU A 202 -10.68 5.58 16.00
C LEU A 202 -10.74 4.67 17.23
N LEU A 203 -9.61 4.12 17.69
CA LEU A 203 -9.54 3.32 18.92
C LEU A 203 -9.78 4.14 20.20
N LYS A 204 -9.53 5.45 20.16
CA LYS A 204 -9.70 6.35 21.30
C LYS A 204 -11.12 6.87 21.48
N TYR A 205 -11.98 6.63 20.49
CA TYR A 205 -13.40 7.03 20.61
C TYR A 205 -14.07 6.24 21.75
N PRO A 206 -14.83 6.93 22.62
CA PRO A 206 -15.45 6.28 23.77
C PRO A 206 -16.61 5.36 23.36
N GLN A 207 -17.28 5.68 22.28
CA GLN A 207 -18.42 4.92 21.77
C GLN A 207 -18.00 4.07 20.58
N LYS A 208 -18.05 2.76 20.76
CA LYS A 208 -17.80 1.76 19.73
C LYS A 208 -18.92 0.73 19.76
N GLU A 209 -19.39 0.35 18.60
CA GLU A 209 -20.50 -0.61 18.46
C GLU A 209 -20.08 -1.76 17.54
N GLN A 210 -20.24 -2.98 18.01
CA GLN A 210 -19.98 -4.16 17.20
C GLN A 210 -21.08 -4.33 16.15
N VAL A 211 -20.71 -4.45 14.87
CA VAL A 211 -21.60 -4.89 13.81
C VAL A 211 -21.47 -6.40 13.66
N PHE A 212 -22.52 -7.10 14.04
CA PHE A 212 -22.56 -8.56 13.98
C PHE A 212 -23.91 -9.03 13.44
N PHE A 213 -23.88 -9.86 12.40
CA PHE A 213 -25.06 -10.48 11.81
C PHE A 213 -24.82 -11.95 11.52
N HIS A 214 -25.74 -12.80 11.94
CA HIS A 214 -25.76 -14.18 11.47
C HIS A 214 -26.03 -14.25 9.97
N ARG A 215 -25.60 -15.31 9.30
CA ARG A 215 -25.86 -15.50 7.86
C ARG A 215 -27.33 -15.73 7.54
N ARG A 216 -28.06 -16.33 8.48
CA ARG A 216 -29.48 -16.58 8.37
C ARG A 216 -30.18 -16.10 9.62
N ASP A 217 -31.35 -15.54 9.45
CA ASP A 217 -32.24 -15.16 10.52
C ASP A 217 -32.80 -16.42 11.19
N ALA A 218 -32.77 -16.49 12.52
CA ALA A 218 -33.13 -17.67 13.29
C ALA A 218 -34.65 -17.96 13.26
N ALA A 219 -35.45 -16.91 13.11
CA ALA A 219 -36.92 -17.05 13.15
C ALA A 219 -37.47 -17.45 11.77
N THR A 220 -36.92 -16.88 10.71
CA THR A 220 -37.45 -17.04 9.35
C THR A 220 -36.66 -18.03 8.50
N GLY A 221 -35.41 -18.35 8.88
CA GLY A 221 -34.47 -19.14 8.08
C GLY A 221 -33.96 -18.46 6.79
N LEU A 222 -34.42 -17.23 6.51
CA LEU A 222 -34.04 -16.45 5.35
C LEU A 222 -32.60 -15.88 5.51
N PRO A 223 -31.92 -15.49 4.42
CA PRO A 223 -30.72 -14.69 4.50
C PRO A 223 -31.00 -13.43 5.33
N THR A 224 -30.16 -13.15 6.34
CA THR A 224 -30.42 -12.06 7.29
C THR A 224 -30.60 -10.72 6.58
N GLU A 225 -29.80 -10.43 5.56
CA GLU A 225 -29.88 -9.19 4.78
C GLU A 225 -31.18 -8.99 4.01
N ALA A 226 -32.00 -10.03 3.87
CA ALA A 226 -33.30 -9.98 3.23
C ALA A 226 -34.47 -9.67 4.21
N THR A 227 -34.18 -9.58 5.51
CA THR A 227 -35.19 -9.36 6.54
C THR A 227 -35.41 -7.89 6.85
N GLU A 228 -36.64 -7.53 7.29
CA GLU A 228 -36.95 -6.18 7.74
C GLU A 228 -36.17 -5.82 9.03
N ALA A 229 -36.01 -6.77 9.92
CA ALA A 229 -35.21 -6.61 11.15
C ALA A 229 -33.75 -6.19 10.84
N TYR A 230 -33.16 -6.77 9.81
CA TYR A 230 -31.82 -6.33 9.34
C TYR A 230 -31.85 -4.89 8.82
N GLN A 231 -32.85 -4.50 8.04
CA GLN A 231 -32.91 -3.13 7.50
C GLN A 231 -33.04 -2.09 8.62
N GLN A 232 -33.85 -2.38 9.62
CA GLN A 232 -34.01 -1.52 10.81
C GLN A 232 -32.69 -1.43 11.60
N GLU A 233 -32.04 -2.55 11.87
CA GLU A 233 -30.77 -2.58 12.62
C GLU A 233 -29.64 -1.92 11.84
N ARG A 234 -29.57 -2.17 10.52
CA ARG A 234 -28.61 -1.49 9.64
C ARG A 234 -28.79 0.03 9.68
N GLN A 235 -30.03 0.51 9.61
CA GLN A 235 -30.34 1.94 9.69
C GLN A 235 -29.92 2.51 11.05
N ARG A 236 -30.24 1.81 12.15
CA ARG A 236 -29.79 2.19 13.50
C ARG A 236 -28.30 2.35 13.60
N LEU A 237 -27.53 1.37 13.13
CA LEU A 237 -26.07 1.38 13.17
C LEU A 237 -25.48 2.53 12.34
N LEU A 238 -26.02 2.80 11.16
CA LEU A 238 -25.53 3.91 10.32
C LEU A 238 -25.82 5.27 10.96
N LEU A 239 -27.02 5.46 11.55
CA LEU A 239 -27.34 6.69 12.28
C LEU A 239 -26.44 6.90 13.50
N MET A 240 -26.17 5.86 14.29
CA MET A 240 -25.20 5.94 15.38
C MET A 240 -23.81 6.33 14.90
N ALA A 241 -23.40 5.82 13.73
CA ALA A 241 -22.09 6.16 13.16
C ALA A 241 -22.05 7.61 12.65
N GLU A 242 -23.13 8.15 12.12
CA GLU A 242 -23.28 9.58 11.78
C GLU A 242 -23.15 10.47 13.02
N GLU A 243 -23.60 10.00 14.18
CA GLU A 243 -23.45 10.66 15.48
C GLU A 243 -22.06 10.47 16.12
N GLY A 244 -21.15 9.76 15.46
CA GLY A 244 -19.75 9.58 15.87
C GLY A 244 -19.43 8.25 16.57
N THR A 245 -20.36 7.31 16.65
CA THR A 245 -20.07 5.94 17.12
C THR A 245 -19.20 5.21 16.11
N VAL A 246 -18.09 4.62 16.54
CA VAL A 246 -17.22 3.84 15.66
C VAL A 246 -17.76 2.42 15.51
N LEU A 247 -18.07 2.03 14.29
CA LEU A 247 -18.50 0.67 13.97
C LEU A 247 -17.29 -0.28 13.96
N VAL A 248 -17.44 -1.47 14.53
CA VAL A 248 -16.37 -2.47 14.60
C VAL A 248 -16.87 -3.80 14.05
N THR A 249 -16.22 -4.34 13.01
CA THR A 249 -16.65 -5.60 12.39
C THR A 249 -15.54 -6.28 11.61
N PRO A 250 -15.55 -7.62 11.50
CA PRO A 250 -14.73 -8.36 10.54
C PRO A 250 -15.37 -8.41 9.13
N GLY A 251 -16.65 -8.04 8.94
CA GLY A 251 -17.33 -8.05 7.64
C GLY A 251 -17.50 -9.45 7.04
N ILE A 252 -17.79 -10.47 7.87
CA ILE A 252 -17.80 -11.89 7.48
C ILE A 252 -19.12 -12.30 6.83
N SER A 253 -20.24 -11.90 7.43
CA SER A 253 -21.56 -12.17 6.88
C SER A 253 -21.89 -11.17 5.75
N LYS A 254 -22.89 -11.50 4.93
CA LYS A 254 -23.36 -10.62 3.87
C LYS A 254 -23.88 -9.30 4.45
N GLY A 255 -24.62 -9.37 5.57
CA GLY A 255 -25.14 -8.19 6.26
C GLY A 255 -24.02 -7.27 6.74
N GLU A 256 -22.98 -7.80 7.39
CA GLU A 256 -21.80 -7.05 7.80
C GLU A 256 -21.06 -6.44 6.61
N SER A 257 -20.86 -7.24 5.54
CA SER A 257 -20.16 -6.80 4.33
C SER A 257 -20.86 -5.62 3.64
N LEU A 258 -22.19 -5.55 3.69
CA LEU A 258 -22.96 -4.42 3.16
C LEU A 258 -22.70 -3.13 3.96
N ILE A 259 -22.53 -3.22 5.28
CA ILE A 259 -22.15 -2.07 6.12
C ILE A 259 -20.69 -1.67 5.86
N VAL A 260 -19.77 -2.63 5.78
CA VAL A 260 -18.36 -2.36 5.44
C VAL A 260 -18.21 -1.66 4.09
N SER A 261 -19.11 -1.93 3.14
CA SER A 261 -19.11 -1.27 1.84
C SER A 261 -19.74 0.13 1.90
N ALA A 262 -20.81 0.31 2.68
CA ALA A 262 -21.55 1.56 2.77
C ALA A 262 -20.84 2.61 3.65
N ALA A 263 -20.19 2.21 4.74
CA ALA A 263 -19.58 3.12 5.69
C ALA A 263 -18.52 4.05 5.08
N PRO A 264 -17.57 3.59 4.25
CA PRO A 264 -16.60 4.46 3.59
C PRO A 264 -17.23 5.47 2.63
N ASP A 265 -18.28 5.06 1.88
CA ASP A 265 -18.96 5.94 0.93
C ASP A 265 -19.71 7.06 1.66
N ALA A 266 -20.28 6.75 2.83
CA ALA A 266 -20.93 7.71 3.71
C ALA A 266 -19.97 8.43 4.67
N GLN A 267 -18.65 8.18 4.56
CA GLN A 267 -17.61 8.76 5.43
C GLN A 267 -17.80 8.44 6.92
N LEU A 268 -18.35 7.28 7.24
CA LEU A 268 -18.61 6.85 8.60
C LEU A 268 -17.40 6.15 9.23
N PRO A 269 -17.16 6.34 10.54
CA PRO A 269 -16.02 5.78 11.24
C PRO A 269 -16.15 4.25 11.40
N LEU A 270 -15.14 3.52 10.89
CA LEU A 270 -15.14 2.06 10.86
C LEU A 270 -13.78 1.48 11.30
N ILE A 271 -13.82 0.52 12.19
CA ILE A 271 -12.69 -0.39 12.48
C ILE A 271 -13.01 -1.74 11.84
N LEU A 272 -12.19 -2.12 10.85
CA LEU A 272 -12.35 -3.37 10.12
C LEU A 272 -11.29 -4.37 10.56
N LEU A 273 -11.71 -5.52 11.06
CA LEU A 273 -10.82 -6.64 11.33
C LEU A 273 -10.69 -7.52 10.09
N GLN A 274 -9.47 -7.92 9.74
CA GLN A 274 -9.24 -8.84 8.64
C GLN A 274 -8.44 -10.06 9.11
N LYS A 275 -8.66 -11.20 8.45
CA LYS A 275 -7.94 -12.44 8.75
C LYS A 275 -6.53 -12.48 8.16
N GLU A 276 -6.31 -11.79 7.05
CA GLU A 276 -5.01 -11.73 6.38
C GLU A 276 -4.07 -10.82 7.17
N PRO A 277 -2.83 -11.24 7.43
CA PRO A 277 -1.88 -10.45 8.19
C PRO A 277 -1.50 -9.16 7.45
N ILE A 278 -1.24 -8.11 8.21
CA ILE A 278 -0.68 -6.85 7.72
C ILE A 278 0.83 -6.91 7.92
N GLY A 279 1.57 -7.27 6.89
CA GLY A 279 3.03 -7.26 6.90
C GLY A 279 3.62 -5.93 6.43
N GLU A 280 4.94 -5.85 6.43
CA GLU A 280 5.68 -4.64 6.05
C GLU A 280 5.31 -4.09 4.65
N TYR A 281 5.04 -4.97 3.69
CA TYR A 281 4.72 -4.59 2.30
C TYR A 281 3.24 -4.66 1.97
N TRP A 282 2.38 -4.98 2.95
CA TRP A 282 0.94 -5.04 2.75
C TRP A 282 0.38 -3.66 2.39
N LYS A 283 -0.60 -3.62 1.50
CA LYS A 283 -1.26 -2.38 1.05
C LYS A 283 -2.76 -2.59 0.99
N PRO A 284 -3.56 -1.63 1.48
CA PRO A 284 -5.01 -1.72 1.36
C PRO A 284 -5.46 -1.67 -0.11
N SER A 285 -6.62 -2.26 -0.39
CA SER A 285 -7.30 -2.09 -1.68
C SER A 285 -7.57 -0.60 -1.93
N GLN A 286 -7.83 -0.24 -3.19
CA GLN A 286 -8.01 1.17 -3.58
C GLN A 286 -9.08 1.88 -2.75
N HIS A 287 -10.25 1.29 -2.62
CA HIS A 287 -11.37 1.84 -1.84
C HIS A 287 -10.98 2.05 -0.36
N ARG A 288 -10.40 1.04 0.27
CA ARG A 288 -9.93 1.13 1.67
C ARG A 288 -8.80 2.15 1.85
N PHE A 289 -7.94 2.33 0.84
CA PHE A 289 -6.90 3.34 0.88
C PHE A 289 -7.48 4.75 1.03
N TYR A 290 -8.51 5.09 0.25
CA TYR A 290 -9.15 6.40 0.33
C TYR A 290 -9.95 6.60 1.62
N ALA A 291 -10.59 5.56 2.12
CA ALA A 291 -11.26 5.60 3.41
C ALA A 291 -10.28 5.86 4.59
N CYS A 292 -9.09 5.23 4.56
CA CYS A 292 -8.02 5.55 5.50
C CYS A 292 -7.55 7.00 5.35
N ALA A 293 -7.34 7.46 4.10
CA ALA A 293 -6.89 8.82 3.81
C ALA A 293 -7.88 9.89 4.30
N ALA A 294 -9.16 9.60 4.23
CA ALA A 294 -10.23 10.45 4.76
C ALA A 294 -10.35 10.40 6.30
N GLY A 295 -9.61 9.50 6.96
CA GLY A 295 -9.64 9.36 8.41
C GLY A 295 -10.76 8.48 8.97
N HIS A 296 -11.56 7.85 8.11
CA HIS A 296 -12.74 7.10 8.51
C HIS A 296 -12.51 5.59 8.67
N LEU A 297 -11.32 5.08 8.35
CA LEU A 297 -11.03 3.65 8.41
C LEU A 297 -9.75 3.34 9.17
N LEU A 298 -9.86 2.37 10.08
CA LEU A 298 -8.76 1.64 10.66
C LEU A 298 -8.90 0.15 10.30
N ILE A 299 -7.84 -0.46 9.81
CA ILE A 299 -7.79 -1.89 9.50
C ILE A 299 -6.89 -2.55 10.54
N LEU A 300 -7.39 -3.59 11.19
CA LEU A 300 -6.70 -4.39 12.20
C LEU A 300 -6.58 -5.84 11.72
N ALA A 301 -5.44 -6.45 11.96
CA ALA A 301 -5.23 -7.88 11.78
C ALA A 301 -4.55 -8.45 13.02
N PRO A 302 -4.99 -9.58 13.57
CA PRO A 302 -4.26 -10.28 14.63
C PRO A 302 -2.84 -10.57 14.14
N TRP A 303 -1.84 -10.32 14.99
CA TRP A 303 -0.43 -10.50 14.61
C TRP A 303 -0.11 -11.95 14.27
N GLN A 304 -0.65 -12.89 15.03
CA GLN A 304 -0.46 -14.32 14.81
C GLN A 304 -1.72 -14.94 14.21
N ASN A 305 -1.55 -15.46 13.01
CA ASN A 305 -2.58 -16.22 12.32
C ASN A 305 -2.36 -17.71 12.68
N GLU A 306 -2.68 -18.09 13.92
CA GLU A 306 -2.59 -19.48 14.37
C GLU A 306 -3.44 -20.39 13.47
N GLY A 307 -2.89 -21.55 13.09
CA GLY A 307 -3.34 -22.52 12.09
C GLY A 307 -4.75 -23.12 12.22
N HIS A 308 -5.74 -22.33 12.63
CA HIS A 308 -7.13 -22.74 12.78
C HIS A 308 -7.87 -22.79 11.44
N SER A 309 -8.94 -23.60 11.38
CA SER A 309 -9.87 -23.60 10.25
C SER A 309 -10.45 -22.20 10.01
N ASP A 310 -10.87 -21.91 8.78
CA ASP A 310 -11.50 -20.61 8.46
C ASP A 310 -12.72 -20.32 9.34
N TYR A 311 -13.47 -21.35 9.72
CA TYR A 311 -14.60 -21.22 10.64
C TYR A 311 -14.18 -20.73 12.03
N ALA A 312 -13.16 -21.34 12.63
CA ALA A 312 -12.63 -20.92 13.93
C ALA A 312 -12.06 -19.49 13.88
N ARG A 313 -11.36 -19.13 12.79
CA ARG A 313 -10.86 -17.77 12.57
C ARG A 313 -11.97 -16.74 12.51
N PHE A 314 -13.08 -17.04 11.84
CA PHE A 314 -14.21 -16.11 11.74
C PHE A 314 -14.89 -15.89 13.08
N HIS A 315 -15.11 -16.95 13.87
CA HIS A 315 -15.64 -16.80 15.23
C HIS A 315 -14.69 -15.95 16.08
N HIS A 316 -13.40 -16.24 16.04
CA HIS A 316 -12.40 -15.48 16.78
C HIS A 316 -12.39 -13.99 16.40
N LEU A 317 -12.53 -13.64 15.11
CA LEU A 317 -12.59 -12.22 14.70
C LEU A 317 -13.82 -11.49 15.24
N ASN A 318 -14.96 -12.17 15.40
CA ASN A 318 -16.16 -11.59 16.03
C ASN A 318 -15.94 -11.36 17.54
N ASP A 319 -15.28 -12.29 18.22
CA ASP A 319 -14.91 -12.12 19.63
C ASP A 319 -13.93 -10.96 19.82
N LEU A 320 -12.94 -10.85 18.93
CA LEU A 320 -12.01 -9.71 18.93
C LEU A 320 -12.71 -8.39 18.67
N ALA A 321 -13.70 -8.33 17.77
CA ALA A 321 -14.49 -7.13 17.54
C ALA A 321 -15.20 -6.68 18.81
N LYS A 322 -15.80 -7.62 19.57
CA LYS A 322 -16.42 -7.36 20.85
C LYS A 322 -15.41 -6.85 21.91
N GLU A 323 -14.24 -7.48 21.99
CA GLU A 323 -13.15 -7.06 22.89
C GLU A 323 -12.68 -5.63 22.57
N ILE A 324 -12.55 -5.28 21.28
CA ILE A 324 -12.13 -3.93 20.83
C ILE A 324 -13.20 -2.89 21.21
N CYS A 325 -14.49 -3.22 21.09
CA CYS A 325 -15.55 -2.33 21.54
C CYS A 325 -15.48 -2.02 23.05
N ALA A 326 -15.10 -3.01 23.85
CA ALA A 326 -14.97 -2.86 25.29
C ALA A 326 -13.61 -2.27 25.73
N ALA A 327 -12.61 -2.26 24.86
CA ALA A 327 -11.25 -1.82 25.20
C ALA A 327 -11.17 -0.28 25.30
N ASN A 328 -10.66 0.20 26.43
CA ASN A 328 -10.41 1.62 26.68
C ASN A 328 -8.93 2.00 26.54
N GLU A 329 -8.05 1.02 26.45
CA GLU A 329 -6.61 1.22 26.40
C GLU A 329 -5.99 0.57 25.16
N MET A 330 -5.04 1.27 24.56
CA MET A 330 -4.15 0.73 23.54
C MET A 330 -2.71 1.12 23.85
N ARG A 331 -1.77 0.27 23.47
CA ARG A 331 -0.34 0.52 23.59
C ARG A 331 0.38 0.13 22.32
N ILE A 332 1.22 1.04 21.82
CA ILE A 332 2.15 0.75 20.73
C ILE A 332 3.47 0.28 21.36
N VAL A 333 3.97 -0.86 20.92
CA VAL A 333 5.25 -1.41 21.36
C VAL A 333 6.27 -1.22 20.25
N ASP A 334 7.28 -0.42 20.52
CA ASP A 334 8.43 -0.23 19.63
C ASP A 334 9.53 -1.23 20.04
N TYR A 335 9.53 -2.39 19.39
CA TYR A 335 10.50 -3.45 19.66
C TYR A 335 11.93 -3.07 19.25
N ASP A 336 12.13 -2.20 18.28
CA ASP A 336 13.47 -1.78 17.87
C ASP A 336 14.10 -0.91 18.96
N ARG A 337 13.32 0.00 19.53
CA ARG A 337 13.75 0.79 20.69
C ARG A 337 13.99 -0.06 21.94
N LEU A 338 13.19 -1.12 22.16
CA LEU A 338 13.41 -2.05 23.26
C LEU A 338 14.72 -2.83 23.09
N LYS A 339 15.06 -3.26 21.87
CA LYS A 339 16.33 -3.92 21.57
C LYS A 339 17.52 -3.00 21.79
N GLU A 340 17.45 -1.74 21.38
CA GLU A 340 18.50 -0.74 21.61
C GLU A 340 18.76 -0.55 23.12
N LEU A 341 17.70 -0.46 23.93
CA LEU A 341 17.79 -0.33 25.38
C LEU A 341 18.38 -1.57 26.07
N THR A 342 18.06 -2.78 25.58
CA THR A 342 18.61 -4.02 26.13
C THR A 342 20.09 -4.22 25.78
N HIS A 343 20.54 -3.76 24.61
CA HIS A 343 21.96 -3.85 24.22
C HIS A 343 22.83 -2.81 24.94
N SER A 344 22.29 -1.65 25.31
CA SER A 344 23.02 -0.65 26.10
C SER A 344 23.28 -1.06 27.55
N HIS A 345 22.44 -1.93 28.13
CA HIS A 345 22.61 -2.46 29.50
C HIS A 345 23.51 -3.71 29.57
N SER A 346 23.88 -4.28 28.43
CA SER A 346 24.82 -5.43 28.38
C SER A 346 26.25 -5.01 28.13
N ALA A 347 26.52 -3.71 28.01
CA ALA A 347 27.84 -3.12 27.73
C ALA A 347 28.45 -2.36 28.95
N GLU A 348 27.77 -2.38 30.11
CA GLU A 348 28.31 -2.02 31.41
C GLU A 348 28.59 -3.29 32.24
#